data_7e257eb74df761128cd5f041fe6b7370
#
_entry.id   7e257eb74df761128cd5f041fe6b7370
#
_cell.length_a   1.000
_cell.length_b   1.000
_cell.length_c   1.000
_cell.angle_alpha   90.00
_cell.angle_beta   90.00
_cell.angle_gamma   90.00
#
_symmetry.space_group_name_H-M   'P 1'
#
loop_
_entity.id
_entity.type
_entity.pdbx_description
1 polymer ?
#
loop_
_entity_poly.entity_id
_entity_poly.type
_entity_poly.pdbx_seq_one_letter_code
_entity_poly.pdbx_strand_id
1 'polypeptide(L)'
;VIGLSIDSLDKETCIKIGRSVKNSKPITKEEYLYLTYKIKESGKALKIHTVVNRYNYKENLNSFIEKALPNKWKIFQVLPIENLNFCKELLISNEEFNYFLNTHAENERIMYSENNDNMTSSYIMLDAKGRFFNNIDNKYIYSNSLFDDDVDLYEEFFKMNYSIDKYYNRYKKAN
;
A
#
# COMPACT_ATOMS: atom_id res chain seq x y z
N VAL A 1 -16.78 -2.20 0.98
CA VAL A 1 -15.46 -2.63 1.47
C VAL A 1 -14.90 -1.53 2.36
N ILE A 2 -14.36 -1.90 3.53
CA ILE A 2 -13.62 -1.00 4.42
C ILE A 2 -12.17 -1.48 4.48
N GLY A 3 -11.22 -0.56 4.25
CA GLY A 3 -9.79 -0.82 4.31
C GLY A 3 -9.19 -0.30 5.63
N LEU A 4 -8.37 -1.13 6.28
CA LEU A 4 -7.53 -0.73 7.40
C LEU A 4 -6.06 -0.82 7.00
N SER A 5 -5.28 0.22 7.28
CA SER A 5 -3.82 0.19 7.11
C SER A 5 -3.17 -0.24 8.43
N ILE A 6 -2.56 -1.42 8.41
CA ILE A 6 -1.92 -2.04 9.58
C ILE A 6 -0.54 -2.50 9.13
N ASP A 7 0.49 -1.71 9.40
CA ASP A 7 1.86 -2.02 9.00
C ASP A 7 2.62 -2.78 10.08
N SER A 8 2.29 -2.55 11.35
CA SER A 8 2.88 -3.21 12.50
C SER A 8 1.89 -3.24 13.67
N LEU A 9 2.07 -4.19 14.58
CA LEU A 9 1.39 -4.27 15.88
C LEU A 9 2.31 -3.90 17.04
N ASP A 10 3.60 -3.70 16.74
CA ASP A 10 4.58 -3.24 17.72
C ASP A 10 4.54 -1.72 17.83
N LYS A 11 4.42 -1.24 19.07
CA LYS A 11 4.28 0.19 19.37
C LYS A 11 5.49 1.02 18.91
N GLU A 12 6.71 0.53 19.14
CA GLU A 12 7.91 1.26 18.81
C GLU A 12 8.11 1.31 17.28
N THR A 13 7.84 0.21 16.61
CA THR A 13 7.83 0.13 15.15
C THR A 13 6.81 1.10 14.56
N CYS A 14 5.57 1.13 15.07
CA CYS A 14 4.54 2.07 14.62
C CYS A 14 5.00 3.54 14.76
N ILE A 15 5.66 3.90 15.85
CA ILE A 15 6.20 5.26 16.04
C ILE A 15 7.31 5.56 15.02
N LYS A 16 8.25 4.63 14.83
CA LYS A 16 9.37 4.79 13.89
C LYS A 16 8.93 4.96 12.44
N ILE A 17 7.89 4.22 12.02
CA ILE A 17 7.38 4.27 10.64
C ILE A 17 6.30 5.35 10.43
N GLY A 18 6.05 6.20 11.43
CA GLY A 18 5.06 7.28 11.33
C GLY A 18 3.59 6.84 11.39
N ARG A 19 3.30 5.64 11.92
CA ARG A 19 1.94 5.12 12.14
C ARG A 19 1.37 5.54 13.50
N SER A 20 1.71 6.72 13.93
CA SER A 20 1.14 7.35 15.12
C SER A 20 0.88 8.83 14.86
N VAL A 21 -0.18 9.37 15.42
CA VAL A 21 -0.40 10.82 15.42
C VAL A 21 0.64 11.46 16.34
N LYS A 22 1.20 12.62 15.99
CA LYS A 22 2.19 13.33 16.81
C LYS A 22 1.71 13.43 18.25
N ASN A 23 2.53 12.93 19.20
CA ASN A 23 2.24 12.85 20.63
C ASN A 23 1.09 11.90 21.03
N SER A 24 0.57 11.08 20.12
CA SER A 24 -0.47 10.10 20.39
C SER A 24 0.10 8.69 20.49
N LYS A 25 -0.62 7.82 21.18
CA LYS A 25 -0.31 6.40 21.19
C LYS A 25 -0.70 5.80 19.84
N PRO A 26 0.11 4.89 19.25
CA PRO A 26 -0.35 4.06 18.14
C PRO A 26 -1.59 3.26 18.54
N ILE A 27 -2.40 2.89 17.54
CA ILE A 27 -3.52 1.97 17.74
C ILE A 27 -2.96 0.62 18.22
N THR A 28 -3.53 0.07 19.29
CA THR A 28 -3.11 -1.21 19.83
C THR A 28 -3.67 -2.40 19.03
N LYS A 29 -3.11 -3.58 19.23
CA LYS A 29 -3.61 -4.83 18.63
C LYS A 29 -5.09 -5.07 18.99
N GLU A 30 -5.47 -4.82 20.25
CA GLU A 30 -6.82 -5.00 20.76
C GLU A 30 -7.80 -4.02 20.11
N GLU A 31 -7.40 -2.76 19.95
CA GLU A 31 -8.19 -1.74 19.26
C GLU A 31 -8.37 -2.10 17.77
N TYR A 32 -7.32 -2.58 17.08
CA TYR A 32 -7.45 -3.08 15.72
C TYR A 32 -8.40 -4.28 15.63
N LEU A 33 -8.31 -5.25 16.53
CA LEU A 33 -9.24 -6.39 16.56
C LEU A 33 -10.68 -5.94 16.81
N TYR A 34 -10.90 -4.98 17.70
CA TYR A 34 -12.22 -4.39 17.92
C TYR A 34 -12.76 -3.72 16.65
N LEU A 35 -11.93 -2.93 15.94
CA LEU A 35 -12.33 -2.31 14.68
C LEU A 35 -12.66 -3.35 13.60
N THR A 36 -11.86 -4.42 13.46
CA THR A 36 -12.14 -5.49 12.49
C THR A 36 -13.45 -6.20 12.81
N TYR A 37 -13.73 -6.45 14.08
CA TYR A 37 -15.01 -7.00 14.53
C TYR A 37 -16.18 -6.08 14.15
N LYS A 38 -16.10 -4.79 14.44
CA LYS A 38 -17.14 -3.80 14.10
C LYS A 38 -17.40 -3.68 12.59
N ILE A 39 -16.36 -3.74 11.78
CA ILE A 39 -16.49 -3.73 10.32
C ILE A 39 -17.30 -4.95 9.86
N LYS A 40 -16.97 -6.12 10.39
CA LYS A 40 -17.65 -7.38 10.03
C LYS A 40 -19.10 -7.42 10.54
N GLU A 41 -19.34 -6.95 11.77
CA GLU A 41 -20.67 -6.81 12.34
C GLU A 41 -21.59 -5.92 11.46
N SER A 42 -21.01 -4.90 10.81
CA SER A 42 -21.73 -4.04 9.86
C SER A 42 -22.03 -4.68 8.50
N GLY A 43 -21.67 -5.94 8.28
CA GLY A 43 -21.83 -6.66 7.01
C GLY A 43 -20.91 -6.17 5.90
N LYS A 44 -19.84 -5.42 6.21
CA LYS A 44 -18.89 -4.90 5.22
C LYS A 44 -17.68 -5.82 5.08
N ALA A 45 -17.21 -5.98 3.83
CA ALA A 45 -15.96 -6.68 3.57
C ALA A 45 -14.77 -5.90 4.14
N LEU A 46 -13.90 -6.61 4.88
CA LEU A 46 -12.68 -6.07 5.47
C LEU A 46 -11.49 -6.30 4.53
N LYS A 47 -10.74 -5.23 4.27
CA LYS A 47 -9.47 -5.29 3.56
C LYS A 47 -8.37 -4.73 4.46
N ILE A 48 -7.28 -5.47 4.62
CA ILE A 48 -6.09 -4.98 5.33
C ILE A 48 -5.02 -4.58 4.31
N HIS A 49 -4.34 -3.48 4.57
CA HIS A 49 -3.17 -3.03 3.82
C HIS A 49 -1.96 -3.01 4.75
N THR A 50 -0.85 -3.56 4.31
CA THR A 50 0.43 -3.56 5.01
C THR A 50 1.53 -3.08 4.08
N VAL A 51 2.25 -2.04 4.47
CA VAL A 51 3.49 -1.60 3.79
C VAL A 51 4.67 -2.21 4.54
N VAL A 52 5.36 -3.12 3.87
CA VAL A 52 6.55 -3.80 4.42
C VAL A 52 7.77 -2.92 4.21
N ASN A 53 8.50 -2.67 5.30
CA ASN A 53 9.67 -1.80 5.35
C ASN A 53 10.74 -2.38 6.28
N ARG A 54 11.87 -1.69 6.43
CA ARG A 54 13.04 -2.12 7.24
C ARG A 54 12.70 -2.48 8.69
N TYR A 55 11.70 -1.86 9.29
CA TYR A 55 11.39 -2.04 10.70
C TYR A 55 10.38 -3.17 10.97
N ASN A 56 9.59 -3.58 9.95
CA ASN A 56 8.55 -4.59 10.14
C ASN A 56 8.70 -5.85 9.27
N TYR A 57 9.68 -5.95 8.35
CA TYR A 57 9.78 -7.08 7.43
C TYR A 57 9.99 -8.45 8.11
N LYS A 58 10.43 -8.47 9.37
CA LYS A 58 10.56 -9.69 10.20
C LYS A 58 9.37 -9.93 11.12
N GLU A 59 8.42 -9.00 11.20
CA GLU A 59 7.26 -9.13 12.07
C GLU A 59 6.34 -10.25 11.56
N ASN A 60 5.80 -11.04 12.50
CA ASN A 60 4.84 -12.10 12.19
C ASN A 60 3.44 -11.65 12.61
N LEU A 61 2.57 -11.42 11.63
CA LEU A 61 1.20 -10.99 11.81
C LEU A 61 0.17 -12.14 11.74
N ASN A 62 0.60 -13.41 11.57
CA ASN A 62 -0.29 -14.55 11.34
C ASN A 62 -1.39 -14.64 12.39
N SER A 63 -1.03 -14.63 13.69
CA SER A 63 -2.00 -14.72 14.78
C SER A 63 -3.01 -13.56 14.82
N PHE A 64 -2.64 -12.41 14.28
CA PHE A 64 -3.55 -11.27 14.14
C PHE A 64 -4.47 -11.45 12.94
N ILE A 65 -3.94 -11.82 11.78
CA ILE A 65 -4.71 -12.06 10.55
C ILE A 65 -5.73 -13.18 10.75
N GLU A 66 -5.33 -14.27 11.44
CA GLU A 66 -6.23 -15.37 11.81
C GLU A 66 -7.44 -14.90 12.64
N LYS A 67 -7.24 -13.95 13.58
CA LYS A 67 -8.33 -13.39 14.39
C LYS A 67 -9.12 -12.31 13.66
N ALA A 68 -8.46 -11.48 12.88
CA ALA A 68 -9.06 -10.40 12.10
C ALA A 68 -9.92 -10.93 10.94
N LEU A 69 -9.56 -12.08 10.35
CA LEU A 69 -10.26 -12.75 9.24
C LEU A 69 -10.60 -11.76 8.10
N PRO A 70 -9.63 -11.05 7.50
CA PRO A 70 -9.93 -10.14 6.41
C PRO A 70 -10.35 -10.90 5.14
N ASN A 71 -11.22 -10.28 4.34
CA ASN A 71 -11.56 -10.81 3.02
C ASN A 71 -10.40 -10.69 2.03
N LYS A 72 -9.51 -9.72 2.26
CA LYS A 72 -8.33 -9.46 1.42
C LYS A 72 -7.23 -8.81 2.25
N TRP A 73 -6.00 -9.28 2.07
CA TRP A 73 -4.80 -8.65 2.64
C TRP A 73 -3.86 -8.21 1.53
N LYS A 74 -3.74 -6.89 1.32
CA LYS A 74 -2.77 -6.33 0.37
C LYS A 74 -1.47 -5.99 1.08
N ILE A 75 -0.38 -6.48 0.52
CA ILE A 75 0.97 -6.32 1.05
C ILE A 75 1.80 -5.58 -0.01
N PHE A 76 2.36 -4.45 0.37
CA PHE A 76 3.16 -3.60 -0.50
C PHE A 76 4.60 -3.55 0.00
N GLN A 77 5.56 -3.66 -0.89
CA GLN A 77 6.92 -3.25 -0.59
C GLN A 77 6.96 -1.72 -0.47
N VAL A 78 7.70 -1.19 0.52
CA VAL A 78 7.87 0.26 0.63
C VAL A 78 8.46 0.83 -0.67
N LEU A 79 7.78 1.81 -1.25
CA LEU A 79 8.15 2.37 -2.56
C LEU A 79 9.10 3.57 -2.36
N PRO A 80 10.29 3.59 -3.01
CA PRO A 80 11.16 4.75 -3.01
C PRO A 80 10.59 5.87 -3.90
N ILE A 81 10.29 7.03 -3.31
CA ILE A 81 9.84 8.22 -4.04
C ILE A 81 10.71 9.40 -3.61
N GLU A 82 11.74 9.71 -4.41
CA GLU A 82 12.81 10.63 -4.03
C GLU A 82 12.40 12.12 -3.96
N ASN A 83 11.40 12.54 -4.73
CA ASN A 83 10.91 13.91 -4.73
C ASN A 83 9.81 14.20 -3.69
N LEU A 84 9.55 13.27 -2.80
CA LEU A 84 8.71 13.43 -1.62
C LEU A 84 9.54 13.13 -0.37
N ASN A 85 8.93 13.13 0.82
CA ASN A 85 9.58 12.84 2.10
C ASN A 85 10.23 11.43 2.11
N PHE A 86 11.36 11.32 1.43
CA PHE A 86 12.05 10.06 1.18
C PHE A 86 12.87 9.63 2.39
N CYS A 87 12.53 8.49 2.92
CA CYS A 87 13.17 7.88 4.09
C CYS A 87 13.96 6.64 3.65
N LYS A 88 15.26 6.81 3.32
CA LYS A 88 16.14 5.71 2.87
C LYS A 88 16.17 4.54 3.87
N GLU A 89 16.10 4.84 5.16
CA GLU A 89 16.11 3.87 6.24
C GLU A 89 14.89 2.94 6.26
N LEU A 90 13.82 3.26 5.53
CA LEU A 90 12.65 2.39 5.41
C LEU A 90 12.80 1.35 4.30
N LEU A 91 13.73 1.54 3.36
CA LEU A 91 13.84 0.68 2.18
C LEU A 91 14.28 -0.74 2.54
N ILE A 92 13.75 -1.69 1.78
CA ILE A 92 14.06 -3.12 1.86
C ILE A 92 14.37 -3.68 0.48
N SER A 93 15.14 -4.76 0.45
CA SER A 93 15.40 -5.52 -0.76
C SER A 93 14.21 -6.43 -1.13
N ASN A 94 14.25 -7.01 -2.34
CA ASN A 94 13.26 -8.01 -2.76
C ASN A 94 13.34 -9.28 -1.89
N GLU A 95 14.54 -9.66 -1.44
CA GLU A 95 14.74 -10.82 -0.56
C GLU A 95 14.09 -10.59 0.81
N GLU A 96 14.22 -9.37 1.37
CA GLU A 96 13.56 -9.00 2.62
C GLU A 96 12.04 -8.93 2.48
N PHE A 97 11.54 -8.44 1.34
CA PHE A 97 10.11 -8.46 1.03
C PHE A 97 9.60 -9.91 0.90
N ASN A 98 10.33 -10.77 0.18
CA ASN A 98 9.98 -12.18 0.04
C ASN A 98 10.07 -12.94 1.38
N TYR A 99 10.99 -12.57 2.26
CA TYR A 99 11.03 -13.12 3.62
C TYR A 99 9.72 -12.87 4.36
N PHE A 100 9.20 -11.63 4.31
CA PHE A 100 7.90 -11.31 4.90
C PHE A 100 6.76 -12.15 4.28
N LEU A 101 6.72 -12.25 2.96
CA LEU A 101 5.67 -13.03 2.27
C LEU A 101 5.72 -14.51 2.67
N ASN A 102 6.91 -15.10 2.71
CA ASN A 102 7.11 -16.52 3.10
C ASN A 102 6.71 -16.77 4.55
N THR A 103 6.99 -15.83 5.46
CA THR A 103 6.56 -15.90 6.87
C THR A 103 5.03 -15.99 7.01
N HIS A 104 4.30 -15.46 6.02
CA HIS A 104 2.83 -15.40 6.02
C HIS A 104 2.17 -16.31 4.97
N ALA A 105 2.90 -17.27 4.41
CA ALA A 105 2.43 -18.13 3.30
C ALA A 105 1.14 -18.89 3.60
N GLU A 106 0.83 -19.19 4.85
CA GLU A 106 -0.43 -19.81 5.26
C GLU A 106 -1.68 -18.96 4.94
N ASN A 107 -1.49 -17.65 4.71
CA ASN A 107 -2.53 -16.70 4.34
C ASN A 107 -2.63 -16.47 2.82
N GLU A 108 -1.97 -17.28 1.98
CA GLU A 108 -1.86 -17.06 0.53
C GLU A 108 -3.21 -16.80 -0.17
N ARG A 109 -4.27 -17.47 0.29
CA ARG A 109 -5.61 -17.33 -0.30
C ARG A 109 -6.18 -15.91 -0.26
N ILE A 110 -5.79 -15.12 0.73
CA ILE A 110 -6.25 -13.75 0.93
C ILE A 110 -5.17 -12.71 0.65
N MET A 111 -3.91 -13.17 0.45
CA MET A 111 -2.76 -12.30 0.21
C MET A 111 -2.66 -11.85 -1.25
N TYR A 112 -2.40 -10.56 -1.43
CA TYR A 112 -2.10 -9.92 -2.71
C TYR A 112 -0.88 -9.02 -2.53
N SER A 113 0.27 -9.47 -2.99
CA SER A 113 1.53 -8.74 -2.84
C SER A 113 1.86 -7.92 -4.08
N GLU A 114 2.40 -6.74 -3.87
CA GLU A 114 2.92 -5.86 -4.92
C GLU A 114 4.32 -5.37 -4.50
N ASN A 115 5.35 -5.77 -5.21
CA ASN A 115 6.71 -5.24 -5.05
C ASN A 115 6.87 -3.92 -5.82
N ASN A 116 8.03 -3.29 -5.71
CA ASN A 116 8.29 -2.00 -6.34
C ASN A 116 8.16 -2.05 -7.87
N ASP A 117 8.60 -3.15 -8.52
CA ASP A 117 8.43 -3.30 -9.96
C ASP A 117 6.95 -3.39 -10.36
N ASN A 118 6.15 -4.17 -9.63
CA ASN A 118 4.72 -4.27 -9.89
C ASN A 118 3.99 -2.93 -9.71
N MET A 119 4.43 -2.09 -8.77
CA MET A 119 3.80 -0.80 -8.48
C MET A 119 4.25 0.31 -9.44
N THR A 120 5.47 0.21 -10.01
CA THR A 120 6.01 1.24 -10.91
C THR A 120 5.22 1.28 -12.21
N SER A 121 4.74 2.47 -12.57
CA SER A 121 3.94 2.77 -13.77
C SER A 121 2.64 1.98 -13.92
N SER A 122 2.14 1.35 -12.86
CA SER A 122 0.96 0.48 -12.91
C SER A 122 -0.32 1.10 -12.34
N TYR A 123 -0.24 2.29 -11.79
CA TYR A 123 -1.37 3.02 -11.21
C TYR A 123 -1.68 4.27 -12.04
N ILE A 124 -2.92 4.39 -12.49
CA ILE A 124 -3.42 5.64 -13.06
C ILE A 124 -3.86 6.51 -11.89
N MET A 125 -3.13 7.57 -11.62
CA MET A 125 -3.34 8.44 -10.47
C MET A 125 -3.67 9.85 -10.92
N LEU A 126 -4.58 10.51 -10.20
CA LEU A 126 -4.97 11.91 -10.40
C LEU A 126 -4.88 12.65 -9.06
N ASP A 127 -4.26 13.81 -9.05
CA ASP A 127 -4.15 14.63 -7.85
C ASP A 127 -5.31 15.64 -7.71
N ALA A 128 -5.35 16.35 -6.57
CA ALA A 128 -6.36 17.36 -6.29
C ALA A 128 -6.28 18.62 -7.19
N LYS A 129 -5.20 18.77 -7.97
CA LYS A 129 -5.04 19.83 -8.96
C LYS A 129 -5.46 19.39 -10.37
N GLY A 130 -6.10 18.21 -10.50
CA GLY A 130 -6.50 17.68 -11.79
C GLY A 130 -5.34 17.22 -12.66
N ARG A 131 -4.19 16.86 -12.10
CA ARG A 131 -3.02 16.39 -12.87
C ARG A 131 -2.91 14.89 -12.77
N PHE A 132 -2.72 14.23 -13.90
CA PHE A 132 -2.23 12.86 -13.87
C PHE A 132 -0.84 12.82 -13.25
N PHE A 133 -0.53 11.76 -12.52
CA PHE A 133 0.83 11.52 -12.05
C PHE A 133 1.17 10.03 -12.04
N ASN A 134 2.46 9.77 -12.23
CA ASN A 134 2.99 8.42 -12.29
C ASN A 134 4.33 8.35 -11.54
N ASN A 135 4.66 7.18 -11.01
CA ASN A 135 5.95 6.91 -10.39
C ASN A 135 6.89 6.29 -11.43
N ILE A 136 7.86 7.08 -11.88
CA ILE A 136 8.89 6.68 -12.84
C ILE A 136 10.25 7.01 -12.23
N ASP A 137 11.22 6.11 -12.34
CA ASP A 137 12.58 6.28 -11.84
C ASP A 137 12.64 6.81 -10.39
N ASN A 138 11.84 6.19 -9.51
CA ASN A 138 11.72 6.57 -8.11
C ASN A 138 11.23 8.01 -7.86
N LYS A 139 10.54 8.63 -8.80
CA LYS A 139 9.99 9.98 -8.68
C LYS A 139 8.55 10.02 -9.15
N TYR A 140 7.77 10.94 -8.58
CA TYR A 140 6.51 11.31 -9.19
C TYR A 140 6.75 12.36 -10.27
N ILE A 141 6.27 12.06 -11.48
CA ILE A 141 6.13 13.00 -12.59
C ILE A 141 4.66 13.37 -12.72
N TYR A 142 4.39 14.59 -13.17
CA TYR A 142 3.04 15.14 -13.25
C TYR A 142 2.74 15.65 -14.65
N SER A 143 1.49 15.52 -15.09
CA SER A 143 0.96 16.18 -16.28
C SER A 143 0.68 17.67 -16.05
N ASN A 144 0.24 18.36 -17.11
CA ASN A 144 -0.47 19.62 -16.95
C ASN A 144 -1.82 19.38 -16.25
N SER A 145 -2.42 20.45 -15.72
CA SER A 145 -3.73 20.38 -15.09
C SER A 145 -4.84 20.21 -16.14
N LEU A 146 -5.71 19.22 -15.95
CA LEU A 146 -6.90 19.03 -16.79
C LEU A 146 -7.97 20.13 -16.58
N PHE A 147 -7.73 21.06 -15.66
CA PHE A 147 -8.58 22.24 -15.44
C PHE A 147 -8.17 23.44 -16.31
N ASP A 148 -7.04 23.35 -17.01
CA ASP A 148 -6.56 24.40 -17.91
C ASP A 148 -7.24 24.24 -19.28
N ASP A 149 -7.76 25.34 -19.86
CA ASP A 149 -8.66 25.33 -21.02
C ASP A 149 -8.04 24.69 -22.30
N ASP A 150 -6.72 24.78 -22.47
CA ASP A 150 -6.01 24.31 -23.65
C ASP A 150 -5.38 22.90 -23.49
N VAL A 151 -5.78 22.14 -22.45
CA VAL A 151 -5.18 20.84 -22.12
C VAL A 151 -6.05 19.69 -22.63
N ASP A 152 -5.47 18.85 -23.49
CA ASP A 152 -6.13 17.62 -23.96
C ASP A 152 -5.88 16.46 -23.00
N LEU A 153 -6.95 15.86 -22.50
CA LEU A 153 -6.94 14.76 -21.54
C LEU A 153 -6.15 13.54 -22.05
N TYR A 154 -6.30 13.19 -23.33
CA TYR A 154 -5.65 12.02 -23.90
C TYR A 154 -4.16 12.24 -24.08
N GLU A 155 -3.75 13.43 -24.55
CA GLU A 155 -2.32 13.77 -24.65
C GLU A 155 -1.65 13.71 -23.28
N GLU A 156 -2.23 14.31 -22.25
CA GLU A 156 -1.68 14.28 -20.91
C GLU A 156 -1.65 12.88 -20.30
N PHE A 157 -2.66 12.05 -20.57
CA PHE A 157 -2.67 10.65 -20.15
C PHE A 157 -1.53 9.84 -20.79
N PHE A 158 -1.33 10.00 -22.10
CA PHE A 158 -0.28 9.26 -22.82
C PHE A 158 1.13 9.71 -22.44
N LYS A 159 1.35 10.99 -22.13
CA LYS A 159 2.62 11.52 -21.59
C LYS A 159 3.06 10.81 -20.32
N MET A 160 2.14 10.30 -19.52
CA MET A 160 2.45 9.65 -18.25
C MET A 160 3.05 8.24 -18.42
N ASN A 161 3.06 7.68 -19.61
CA ASN A 161 3.69 6.39 -19.92
C ASN A 161 3.28 5.26 -18.94
N TYR A 162 1.98 5.13 -18.67
CA TYR A 162 1.46 4.04 -17.85
C TYR A 162 1.65 2.68 -18.54
N SER A 163 2.03 1.67 -17.77
CA SER A 163 2.07 0.29 -18.24
C SER A 163 0.68 -0.34 -18.17
N ILE A 164 0.00 -0.39 -19.30
CA ILE A 164 -1.33 -0.97 -19.41
C ILE A 164 -1.32 -2.46 -19.05
N ASP A 165 -0.27 -3.19 -19.41
CA ASP A 165 -0.12 -4.61 -19.05
C ASP A 165 0.01 -4.82 -17.54
N LYS A 166 0.84 -4.02 -16.85
CA LYS A 166 0.94 -4.05 -15.39
C LYS A 166 -0.40 -3.69 -14.73
N TYR A 167 -1.10 -2.68 -15.27
CA TYR A 167 -2.42 -2.28 -14.79
C TYR A 167 -3.41 -3.45 -14.86
N TYR A 168 -3.57 -4.11 -16.00
CA TYR A 168 -4.49 -5.23 -16.15
C TYR A 168 -4.07 -6.46 -15.33
N ASN A 169 -2.79 -6.78 -15.24
CA ASN A 169 -2.30 -7.94 -14.48
C ASN A 169 -2.59 -7.84 -12.99
N ARG A 170 -2.70 -6.64 -12.43
CA ARG A 170 -3.12 -6.43 -11.03
C ARG A 170 -4.56 -6.87 -10.75
N TYR A 171 -5.42 -6.81 -11.78
CA TYR A 171 -6.83 -7.22 -11.63
C TYR A 171 -7.07 -8.68 -11.97
N LYS A 172 -6.22 -9.32 -12.78
CA LYS A 172 -6.34 -10.75 -13.13
C LYS A 172 -6.16 -11.69 -11.93
N LYS A 173 -5.42 -11.29 -10.90
CA LYS A 173 -5.28 -12.05 -9.64
C LYS A 173 -6.46 -11.82 -8.66
N ALA A 174 -7.43 -11.00 -9.01
CA ALA A 174 -8.53 -10.60 -8.13
C ALA A 174 -9.86 -11.31 -8.43
N ASN A 175 -9.85 -12.15 -9.47
CA ASN A 175 -11.00 -13.00 -9.89
C ASN A 175 -10.65 -14.51 -9.60
#